data_84c1cf48a0a90e6e9574c4f75168109a
#
_entry.id   84c1cf48a0a90e6e9574c4f75168109a
#
_cell.length_a   1.000
_cell.length_b   1.000
_cell.length_c   1.000
_cell.angle_alpha   90.00
_cell.angle_beta   90.00
_cell.angle_gamma   90.00
#
_symmetry.space_group_name_H-M   'P 1'
#
loop_
_entity.id
_entity.type
_entity.pdbx_description
1 polymer ?
#
loop_
_entity_poly.entity_id
_entity_poly.type
_entity_poly.pdbx_seq_one_letter_code
_entity_poly.pdbx_strand_id
1 'polypeptide(L)'
;MRSSRIVVYFLIILIIFSSVYAHRLSKNKQLDFVIRPNERIDCYPDSISPFSNYSKESCLARNCLFDDQANRDEIQCYLSPNYGYILQDSPIEIENGLRLKLKRNIEVNSMFEQVIENVFLDVQYYTNEIIRFKFYDADRQRYEVPIELKSPLDKVSSQKYEFLYSKNSSRDKLFSFKIKRRNTNVVLFDTSIGGLVLNNQFLQIVTRLQSSNVYGFGENNHDSLKHNVQQRNSWGIFNRDQGTHWDDNANHYGSHPFYLVMEENSNEPSGEMHGVLLLNSNAMDYSFDSHPSLTIRTIGGILDFFVFLGPKPEQVIEQYTWLIGRSMLPPYWSLGFQLSRWEYSNLTHMKMINQRNRQLGIPLDVQHADIDYMDKQKDFTVDQVNYRGLKEYFQELHQQGLRTIIILDPGIANSDSYQPLIDGKENDVFIKWDDGQKIIKGVCWPGEVLFPGFN
;
A
#
# COMPACT_ATOMS: atom_id res chain seq x y z
N MET A 1 -3.02 -75.35 24.84
CA MET A 1 -2.94 -74.51 23.62
C MET A 1 -4.20 -73.61 23.34
N ARG A 2 -5.24 -73.57 24.20
CA ARG A 2 -6.41 -72.67 23.96
C ARG A 2 -6.31 -71.31 24.73
N SER A 3 -5.46 -71.23 25.75
CA SER A 3 -5.39 -70.01 26.59
C SER A 3 -4.55 -68.85 25.95
N SER A 4 -3.55 -69.14 25.14
CA SER A 4 -2.71 -68.10 24.52
C SER A 4 -3.35 -67.38 23.34
N ARG A 5 -4.35 -67.92 22.70
CA ARG A 5 -5.09 -67.22 21.60
C ARG A 5 -6.06 -66.14 22.11
N ILE A 6 -6.65 -66.34 23.27
CA ILE A 6 -7.58 -65.41 23.87
C ILE A 6 -6.85 -64.15 24.35
N VAL A 7 -5.64 -64.26 24.92
CA VAL A 7 -4.82 -63.13 25.36
C VAL A 7 -4.35 -62.27 24.17
N VAL A 8 -3.99 -62.90 23.04
CA VAL A 8 -3.59 -62.15 21.83
C VAL A 8 -4.77 -61.38 21.21
N TYR A 9 -5.97 -61.95 21.22
CA TYR A 9 -7.17 -61.24 20.74
C TYR A 9 -7.54 -60.05 21.63
N PHE A 10 -7.39 -60.19 22.97
CA PHE A 10 -7.64 -59.08 23.88
C PHE A 10 -6.62 -57.96 23.74
N LEU A 11 -5.34 -58.25 23.49
CA LEU A 11 -4.29 -57.29 23.24
C LEU A 11 -4.51 -56.55 21.90
N ILE A 12 -4.92 -57.26 20.85
CA ILE A 12 -5.21 -56.65 19.54
C ILE A 12 -6.44 -55.71 19.63
N ILE A 13 -7.49 -56.12 20.32
CA ILE A 13 -8.68 -55.28 20.57
C ILE A 13 -8.31 -54.03 21.40
N LEU A 14 -7.48 -54.16 22.42
CA LEU A 14 -6.99 -53.02 23.22
C LEU A 14 -6.14 -52.03 22.39
N ILE A 15 -5.29 -52.54 21.51
CA ILE A 15 -4.48 -51.71 20.62
C ILE A 15 -5.37 -50.97 19.57
N ILE A 16 -6.38 -51.67 19.04
CA ILE A 16 -7.33 -51.06 18.08
C ILE A 16 -8.22 -50.03 18.82
N PHE A 17 -8.69 -50.30 20.03
CA PHE A 17 -9.42 -49.32 20.82
C PHE A 17 -8.56 -48.14 21.24
N SER A 18 -7.30 -48.35 21.62
CA SER A 18 -6.40 -47.25 21.96
C SER A 18 -6.04 -46.41 20.74
N SER A 19 -5.86 -46.98 19.55
CA SER A 19 -5.58 -46.24 18.32
C SER A 19 -6.81 -45.49 17.83
N VAL A 20 -8.02 -46.06 17.95
CA VAL A 20 -9.29 -45.38 17.60
C VAL A 20 -9.60 -44.27 18.61
N TYR A 21 -9.27 -44.49 19.89
CA TYR A 21 -9.44 -43.48 20.93
C TYR A 21 -8.41 -42.35 20.81
N ALA A 22 -7.16 -42.66 20.47
CA ALA A 22 -6.11 -41.68 20.12
C ALA A 22 -6.44 -40.91 18.87
N HIS A 23 -6.99 -41.57 17.83
CA HIS A 23 -7.44 -40.91 16.62
C HIS A 23 -8.70 -40.04 16.83
N ARG A 24 -9.60 -40.44 17.73
CA ARG A 24 -10.73 -39.61 18.17
C ARG A 24 -10.28 -38.44 19.05
N LEU A 25 -9.29 -38.61 19.93
CA LEU A 25 -8.73 -37.53 20.75
C LEU A 25 -7.88 -36.56 19.91
N SER A 26 -7.22 -37.03 18.83
CA SER A 26 -6.51 -36.14 17.89
C SER A 26 -7.49 -35.35 17.01
N LYS A 27 -8.65 -35.92 16.65
CA LYS A 27 -9.72 -35.18 15.95
C LYS A 27 -10.50 -34.23 16.87
N ASN A 28 -10.54 -34.48 18.20
CA ASN A 28 -11.26 -33.62 19.15
C ASN A 28 -10.37 -32.55 19.80
N LYS A 29 -9.11 -32.37 19.36
CA LYS A 29 -8.26 -31.25 19.77
C LYS A 29 -8.19 -30.13 18.73
N GLN A 30 -9.00 -30.15 17.71
CA GLN A 30 -9.44 -28.94 17.05
C GLN A 30 -10.51 -28.33 17.96
N LEU A 31 -10.10 -27.63 19.01
CA LEU A 31 -10.93 -26.61 19.64
C LEU A 31 -11.23 -25.63 18.50
N ASP A 32 -12.45 -25.78 17.95
CA ASP A 32 -13.05 -24.79 17.10
C ASP A 32 -13.14 -23.49 17.91
N PHE A 33 -12.07 -22.71 17.90
CA PHE A 33 -12.14 -21.29 18.19
C PHE A 33 -12.96 -20.70 17.04
N VAL A 34 -14.28 -20.70 17.20
CA VAL A 34 -15.18 -20.01 16.28
C VAL A 34 -14.87 -18.53 16.41
N ILE A 35 -14.00 -18.04 15.53
CA ILE A 35 -13.75 -16.60 15.40
C ILE A 35 -15.09 -15.98 15.02
N ARG A 36 -15.52 -14.99 15.76
CA ARG A 36 -16.74 -14.26 15.44
C ARG A 36 -16.64 -13.74 14.02
N PRO A 37 -17.68 -13.80 13.19
CA PRO A 37 -17.65 -13.34 11.80
C PRO A 37 -16.99 -11.98 11.64
N ASN A 38 -17.18 -11.16 12.60
CA ASN A 38 -16.70 -9.78 12.72
C ASN A 38 -15.23 -9.63 13.15
N GLU A 39 -14.54 -10.69 13.47
CA GLU A 39 -13.10 -10.70 13.81
C GLU A 39 -12.29 -11.47 12.75
N ARG A 40 -12.93 -11.86 11.65
CA ARG A 40 -12.29 -12.58 10.56
C ARG A 40 -11.52 -11.64 9.68
N ILE A 41 -10.33 -12.06 9.29
CA ILE A 41 -9.48 -11.35 8.33
C ILE A 41 -9.52 -12.10 7.02
N ASP A 42 -9.84 -11.40 5.94
CA ASP A 42 -9.93 -11.99 4.62
C ASP A 42 -8.61 -12.64 4.18
N CYS A 43 -8.69 -13.90 3.85
CA CYS A 43 -7.58 -14.72 3.38
C CYS A 43 -7.55 -14.87 1.85
N TYR A 44 -8.57 -14.37 1.16
CA TYR A 44 -8.70 -14.45 -0.30
C TYR A 44 -9.00 -13.08 -0.92
N PRO A 45 -8.12 -12.08 -0.73
CA PRO A 45 -8.36 -10.69 -1.14
C PRO A 45 -8.46 -10.50 -2.66
N ASP A 46 -7.96 -11.44 -3.46
CA ASP A 46 -7.99 -11.39 -4.94
C ASP A 46 -9.42 -11.47 -5.50
N SER A 47 -10.40 -11.82 -4.70
CA SER A 47 -11.78 -11.99 -5.14
C SER A 47 -12.73 -10.96 -4.52
N ILE A 48 -12.37 -9.70 -4.55
CA ILE A 48 -13.17 -8.61 -3.97
C ILE A 48 -14.41 -8.27 -4.81
N SER A 49 -14.55 -8.83 -6.00
CA SER A 49 -15.82 -8.73 -6.71
C SER A 49 -16.90 -9.51 -5.94
N PRO A 50 -18.07 -8.91 -5.65
CA PRO A 50 -19.19 -9.63 -5.06
C PRO A 50 -19.68 -10.82 -5.91
N PHE A 51 -19.11 -11.00 -7.10
CA PHE A 51 -19.40 -12.08 -8.05
C PHE A 51 -18.25 -13.08 -8.22
N SER A 52 -17.11 -12.89 -7.57
CA SER A 52 -16.01 -13.85 -7.63
C SER A 52 -16.24 -14.98 -6.63
N ASN A 53 -16.69 -16.10 -7.14
CA ASN A 53 -16.85 -17.33 -6.38
C ASN A 53 -15.47 -18.00 -6.18
N TYR A 54 -14.77 -17.71 -5.10
CA TYR A 54 -13.73 -18.63 -4.67
C TYR A 54 -14.40 -19.89 -4.10
N SER A 55 -13.87 -21.04 -4.45
CA SER A 55 -14.39 -22.30 -3.91
C SER A 55 -13.81 -22.58 -2.52
N LYS A 56 -14.50 -23.41 -1.74
CA LYS A 56 -13.99 -23.93 -0.47
C LYS A 56 -12.60 -24.57 -0.67
N GLU A 57 -12.44 -25.32 -1.76
CA GLU A 57 -11.18 -25.99 -2.10
C GLU A 57 -10.05 -24.99 -2.33
N SER A 58 -10.30 -23.89 -3.03
CA SER A 58 -9.30 -22.85 -3.27
C SER A 58 -8.91 -22.10 -1.98
N CYS A 59 -9.87 -21.88 -1.09
CA CYS A 59 -9.61 -21.31 0.24
C CYS A 59 -8.72 -22.24 1.09
N LEU A 60 -9.11 -23.51 1.19
CA LEU A 60 -8.34 -24.49 1.96
C LEU A 60 -6.95 -24.77 1.37
N ALA A 61 -6.81 -24.70 0.04
CA ALA A 61 -5.52 -24.84 -0.65
C ALA A 61 -4.52 -23.71 -0.27
N ARG A 62 -5.01 -22.56 0.18
CA ARG A 62 -4.20 -21.46 0.75
C ARG A 62 -3.91 -21.62 2.23
N ASN A 63 -4.25 -22.74 2.84
CA ASN A 63 -4.16 -22.95 4.30
C ASN A 63 -5.03 -21.98 5.12
N CYS A 64 -6.10 -21.46 4.51
CA CYS A 64 -7.09 -20.61 5.16
C CYS A 64 -8.20 -21.46 5.80
N LEU A 65 -8.99 -20.85 6.66
CA LEU A 65 -10.19 -21.46 7.25
C LEU A 65 -11.41 -21.06 6.43
N PHE A 66 -12.37 -21.96 6.32
CA PHE A 66 -13.61 -21.75 5.56
C PHE A 66 -14.83 -22.03 6.44
N ASP A 67 -15.79 -21.11 6.41
CA ASP A 67 -17.07 -21.25 7.10
C ASP A 67 -18.22 -21.42 6.09
N ASP A 68 -18.75 -22.63 6.02
CA ASP A 68 -19.89 -22.98 5.16
C ASP A 68 -21.21 -22.33 5.63
N GLN A 69 -21.26 -21.81 6.85
CA GLN A 69 -22.46 -21.23 7.46
C GLN A 69 -22.46 -19.70 7.45
N ALA A 70 -21.39 -19.08 6.98
CA ALA A 70 -21.27 -17.62 6.93
C ALA A 70 -22.35 -17.01 6.02
N ASN A 71 -22.93 -15.90 6.45
CA ASN A 71 -23.87 -15.13 5.65
C ASN A 71 -23.15 -14.49 4.45
N ARG A 72 -23.92 -14.03 3.44
CA ARG A 72 -23.39 -13.47 2.20
C ARG A 72 -22.43 -12.29 2.41
N ASP A 73 -22.67 -11.50 3.45
CA ASP A 73 -21.88 -10.29 3.76
C ASP A 73 -20.73 -10.58 4.74
N GLU A 74 -20.57 -11.83 5.18
CA GLU A 74 -19.51 -12.25 6.08
C GLU A 74 -18.33 -12.85 5.33
N ILE A 75 -17.13 -12.75 5.91
CA ILE A 75 -15.93 -13.37 5.36
C ILE A 75 -16.01 -14.88 5.56
N GLN A 76 -16.18 -15.62 4.47
CA GLN A 76 -16.24 -17.10 4.47
C GLN A 76 -14.86 -17.74 4.51
N CYS A 77 -13.90 -17.17 3.74
CA CYS A 77 -12.52 -17.62 3.69
C CYS A 77 -11.65 -16.67 4.51
N TYR A 78 -11.13 -17.11 5.64
CA TYR A 78 -10.45 -16.25 6.58
C TYR A 78 -9.15 -16.84 7.11
N LEU A 79 -8.26 -15.95 7.53
CA LEU A 79 -6.97 -16.28 8.08
C LEU A 79 -7.12 -16.99 9.43
N SER A 80 -6.30 -18.02 9.66
CA SER A 80 -6.24 -18.67 10.98
C SER A 80 -5.89 -17.65 12.08
N PRO A 81 -6.60 -17.65 13.23
CA PRO A 81 -6.29 -16.75 14.35
C PRO A 81 -4.91 -16.99 14.94
N ASN A 82 -4.33 -18.15 14.67
CA ASN A 82 -2.97 -18.50 15.10
C ASN A 82 -1.90 -18.14 14.05
N TYR A 83 -2.28 -17.53 12.93
CA TYR A 83 -1.33 -17.05 11.93
C TYR A 83 -0.73 -15.72 12.37
N GLY A 84 0.59 -15.64 12.43
CA GLY A 84 1.30 -14.43 12.81
C GLY A 84 2.69 -14.72 13.36
N TYR A 85 3.16 -13.84 14.21
CA TYR A 85 4.52 -13.84 14.75
C TYR A 85 4.50 -13.90 16.27
N ILE A 86 5.57 -14.44 16.83
CA ILE A 86 5.79 -14.61 18.28
C ILE A 86 7.02 -13.81 18.67
N LEU A 87 6.92 -13.03 19.73
CA LEU A 87 8.06 -12.33 20.32
C LEU A 87 9.06 -13.34 20.88
N GLN A 88 10.33 -13.20 20.50
CA GLN A 88 11.38 -14.17 20.87
C GLN A 88 12.08 -13.79 22.17
N ASP A 89 12.63 -12.59 22.23
CA ASP A 89 13.51 -12.14 23.29
C ASP A 89 12.99 -10.87 23.96
N SER A 90 13.66 -10.44 25.02
CA SER A 90 13.47 -9.11 25.58
C SER A 90 13.82 -8.04 24.54
N PRO A 91 13.15 -6.88 24.55
CA PRO A 91 13.48 -5.77 23.66
C PRO A 91 14.94 -5.37 23.75
N ILE A 92 15.51 -5.01 22.63
CA ILE A 92 16.86 -4.45 22.52
C ILE A 92 16.69 -2.93 22.44
N GLU A 93 17.38 -2.19 23.30
CA GLU A 93 17.43 -0.73 23.17
C GLU A 93 18.19 -0.33 21.91
N ILE A 94 17.62 0.59 21.14
CA ILE A 94 18.25 1.23 20.00
C ILE A 94 18.18 2.75 20.18
N GLU A 95 18.86 3.50 19.33
CA GLU A 95 18.84 4.95 19.40
C GLU A 95 17.41 5.48 19.29
N ASN A 96 16.96 6.20 20.31
CA ASN A 96 15.61 6.73 20.44
C ASN A 96 14.48 5.68 20.26
N GLY A 97 14.68 4.46 20.79
CA GLY A 97 13.64 3.45 20.61
C GLY A 97 14.02 2.06 21.10
N LEU A 98 13.33 1.08 20.54
CA LEU A 98 13.53 -0.32 20.86
C LEU A 98 13.38 -1.20 19.61
N ARG A 99 14.08 -2.32 19.60
CA ARG A 99 13.98 -3.39 18.61
C ARG A 99 13.39 -4.65 19.23
N LEU A 100 12.39 -5.20 18.59
CA LEU A 100 11.78 -6.47 18.94
C LEU A 100 12.13 -7.51 17.89
N LYS A 101 12.51 -8.71 18.34
CA LYS A 101 12.73 -9.87 17.47
C LYS A 101 11.48 -10.71 17.43
N LEU A 102 10.96 -10.94 16.26
CA LEU A 102 9.76 -11.73 16.03
C LEU A 102 10.09 -12.93 15.16
N LYS A 103 9.48 -14.06 15.46
CA LYS A 103 9.57 -15.28 14.67
C LYS A 103 8.19 -15.76 14.29
N ARG A 104 8.05 -16.22 13.05
CA ARG A 104 6.79 -16.76 12.58
C ARG A 104 6.30 -17.91 13.45
N ASN A 105 4.99 -17.95 13.73
CA ASN A 105 4.36 -19.11 14.36
C ASN A 105 4.24 -20.26 13.34
N ILE A 106 5.05 -21.29 13.50
CA ILE A 106 5.10 -22.47 12.60
C ILE A 106 3.98 -23.48 12.86
N GLU A 107 3.14 -23.29 13.89
CA GLU A 107 2.00 -24.16 14.17
C GLU A 107 0.91 -24.08 13.09
N VAL A 108 0.96 -23.02 12.25
CA VAL A 108 0.03 -22.79 11.14
C VAL A 108 0.81 -22.66 9.84
N ASN A 109 0.36 -23.34 8.80
CA ASN A 109 0.98 -23.25 7.49
C ASN A 109 0.82 -21.86 6.88
N SER A 110 1.76 -21.46 6.03
CA SER A 110 1.67 -20.20 5.31
C SER A 110 0.67 -20.27 4.16
N MET A 111 0.06 -19.13 3.84
CA MET A 111 -0.76 -18.96 2.64
C MET A 111 0.07 -18.98 1.36
N PHE A 112 1.29 -18.50 1.44
CA PHE A 112 2.20 -18.35 0.30
C PHE A 112 3.55 -18.97 0.60
N GLU A 113 4.29 -19.29 -0.46
CA GLU A 113 5.69 -19.67 -0.39
C GLU A 113 6.58 -18.47 -0.02
N GLN A 114 7.85 -18.71 0.26
CA GLN A 114 8.85 -17.67 0.57
C GLN A 114 8.47 -16.76 1.74
N VAL A 115 8.11 -17.40 2.85
CA VAL A 115 7.80 -16.72 4.12
C VAL A 115 9.03 -16.02 4.68
N ILE A 116 8.85 -14.85 5.25
CA ILE A 116 9.88 -14.18 6.08
C ILE A 116 9.71 -14.71 7.51
N GLU A 117 10.60 -15.64 7.89
CA GLU A 117 10.51 -16.34 9.16
C GLU A 117 10.94 -15.49 10.36
N ASN A 118 12.04 -14.73 10.19
CA ASN A 118 12.62 -13.88 11.21
C ASN A 118 12.41 -12.41 10.85
N VAL A 119 11.84 -11.67 11.77
CA VAL A 119 11.45 -10.27 11.53
C VAL A 119 11.96 -9.40 12.66
N PHE A 120 12.52 -8.25 12.33
CA PHE A 120 12.69 -7.18 13.29
C PHE A 120 11.51 -6.21 13.21
N LEU A 121 11.08 -5.74 14.37
CA LEU A 121 10.25 -4.58 14.54
C LEU A 121 11.05 -3.52 15.28
N ASP A 122 11.44 -2.48 14.58
CA ASP A 122 12.03 -1.28 15.18
C ASP A 122 10.93 -0.27 15.50
N VAL A 123 10.91 0.20 16.72
CA VAL A 123 10.03 1.28 17.18
C VAL A 123 10.91 2.45 17.55
N GLN A 124 10.78 3.57 16.82
CA GLN A 124 11.57 4.78 17.03
C GLN A 124 10.69 5.93 17.51
N TYR A 125 11.12 6.56 18.59
CA TYR A 125 10.52 7.77 19.11
C TYR A 125 11.09 8.95 18.32
N TYR A 126 10.39 9.37 17.28
CA TYR A 126 10.90 10.32 16.30
C TYR A 126 10.87 11.76 16.82
N THR A 127 9.73 12.16 17.38
CA THR A 127 9.52 13.42 18.11
C THR A 127 8.57 13.17 19.29
N ASN A 128 8.16 14.22 20.00
CA ASN A 128 7.12 14.09 21.03
C ASN A 128 5.75 13.72 20.44
N GLU A 129 5.51 13.97 19.15
CA GLU A 129 4.25 13.76 18.44
C GLU A 129 4.34 12.78 17.27
N ILE A 130 5.53 12.28 16.94
CA ILE A 130 5.74 11.34 15.82
C ILE A 130 6.41 10.08 16.34
N ILE A 131 5.79 8.94 16.08
CA ILE A 131 6.36 7.61 16.33
C ILE A 131 6.45 6.83 15.01
N ARG A 132 7.57 6.13 14.80
CA ARG A 132 7.81 5.22 13.69
C ARG A 132 7.79 3.79 14.18
N PHE A 133 7.22 2.88 13.41
CA PHE A 133 7.40 1.44 13.59
C PHE A 133 7.64 0.77 12.24
N LYS A 134 8.66 -0.09 12.20
CA LYS A 134 9.21 -0.63 10.96
C LYS A 134 9.41 -2.13 11.09
N PHE A 135 8.62 -2.92 10.32
CA PHE A 135 8.84 -4.37 10.17
C PHE A 135 9.70 -4.63 8.95
N TYR A 136 10.73 -5.44 9.11
CA TYR A 136 11.60 -5.84 8.02
C TYR A 136 12.22 -7.23 8.25
N ASP A 137 12.68 -7.86 7.18
CA ASP A 137 13.34 -9.16 7.20
C ASP A 137 14.65 -9.07 7.99
N ALA A 138 14.81 -9.94 8.98
CA ALA A 138 16.01 -9.96 9.81
C ALA A 138 17.20 -10.62 9.11
N ASP A 139 16.95 -11.44 8.07
CA ASP A 139 17.93 -12.27 7.42
C ASP A 139 18.37 -11.73 6.05
N ARG A 140 17.55 -10.84 5.44
CA ARG A 140 17.78 -10.32 4.08
C ARG A 140 17.44 -8.84 3.99
N GLN A 141 18.25 -8.10 3.26
CA GLN A 141 17.92 -6.73 2.88
C GLN A 141 16.78 -6.75 1.85
N ARG A 142 15.81 -5.88 2.06
CA ARG A 142 14.67 -5.66 1.18
C ARG A 142 14.67 -4.21 0.68
N TYR A 143 13.92 -3.97 -0.39
CA TYR A 143 13.75 -2.63 -0.92
C TYR A 143 13.13 -1.68 0.12
N GLU A 144 13.72 -0.52 0.26
CA GLU A 144 13.20 0.61 1.01
C GLU A 144 13.11 1.82 0.08
N VAL A 145 12.14 2.70 0.33
CA VAL A 145 11.95 3.91 -0.49
C VAL A 145 13.19 4.80 -0.38
N PRO A 146 13.88 5.11 -1.49
CA PRO A 146 15.15 5.84 -1.46
C PRO A 146 14.94 7.35 -1.36
N ILE A 147 14.23 7.81 -0.33
CA ILE A 147 14.06 9.23 -0.05
C ILE A 147 14.75 9.62 1.25
N GLU A 148 15.28 10.83 1.28
CA GLU A 148 15.86 11.39 2.48
C GLU A 148 14.77 11.93 3.40
N LEU A 149 14.61 11.29 4.56
CA LEU A 149 13.71 11.75 5.61
C LEU A 149 14.44 12.67 6.60
N LYS A 150 13.69 13.56 7.21
CA LYS A 150 14.22 14.33 8.33
C LYS A 150 14.60 13.40 9.48
N SER A 151 15.78 13.59 10.05
CA SER A 151 16.26 12.78 11.18
C SER A 151 15.38 12.95 12.43
N PRO A 152 15.26 11.90 13.28
CA PRO A 152 14.61 12.04 14.58
C PRO A 152 15.32 13.11 15.45
N LEU A 153 14.62 13.63 16.44
CA LEU A 153 15.23 14.52 17.42
C LEU A 153 16.23 13.77 18.29
N ASP A 154 17.36 14.39 18.62
CA ASP A 154 18.43 13.79 19.44
C ASP A 154 17.92 13.28 20.80
N LYS A 155 16.89 13.92 21.35
CA LYS A 155 16.24 13.53 22.60
C LYS A 155 14.74 13.77 22.56
N VAL A 156 13.98 12.70 22.76
CA VAL A 156 12.52 12.74 22.90
C VAL A 156 12.16 12.47 24.35
N SER A 157 11.76 13.51 25.10
CA SER A 157 11.59 13.44 26.55
C SER A 157 10.15 13.57 27.05
N SER A 158 9.21 14.00 26.18
CA SER A 158 7.82 14.28 26.55
C SER A 158 6.86 13.70 25.50
N GLN A 159 7.00 12.40 25.23
CA GLN A 159 6.16 11.69 24.26
C GLN A 159 4.68 11.84 24.61
N LYS A 160 3.89 12.32 23.67
CA LYS A 160 2.43 12.41 23.77
C LYS A 160 1.73 11.08 23.44
N TYR A 161 2.50 10.06 23.12
CA TYR A 161 2.05 8.68 22.81
C TYR A 161 2.69 7.67 23.75
N GLU A 162 2.11 6.47 23.73
CA GLU A 162 2.62 5.29 24.41
C GLU A 162 2.59 4.11 23.45
N PHE A 163 3.68 3.35 23.37
CA PHE A 163 3.76 2.09 22.65
C PHE A 163 3.62 0.93 23.62
N LEU A 164 2.58 0.15 23.43
CA LEU A 164 2.25 -1.02 24.25
C LEU A 164 2.30 -2.27 23.39
N TYR A 165 2.91 -3.34 23.85
CA TYR A 165 2.96 -4.62 23.12
C TYR A 165 2.66 -5.81 24.03
N SER A 166 2.16 -6.89 23.42
CA SER A 166 1.89 -8.13 24.16
C SER A 166 3.21 -8.79 24.58
N LYS A 167 3.38 -8.89 25.90
CA LYS A 167 4.44 -9.72 26.50
C LYS A 167 3.80 -11.08 26.73
N ASN A 168 4.17 -12.11 25.97
CA ASN A 168 3.69 -13.49 26.06
C ASN A 168 2.86 -13.80 27.33
N SER A 169 1.55 -13.71 27.23
CA SER A 169 0.67 -14.32 28.21
C SER A 169 0.27 -15.70 27.66
N SER A 170 0.11 -16.66 28.53
CA SER A 170 -0.14 -18.08 28.22
C SER A 170 -1.43 -18.34 27.40
N ARG A 171 -2.20 -17.32 27.06
CA ARG A 171 -3.42 -17.40 26.25
C ARG A 171 -3.30 -16.80 24.86
N ASP A 172 -2.47 -15.76 24.67
CA ASP A 172 -2.27 -15.09 23.39
C ASP A 172 -0.81 -15.22 22.98
N LYS A 173 -0.51 -16.30 22.24
CA LYS A 173 0.86 -16.57 21.80
C LYS A 173 1.39 -15.58 20.77
N LEU A 174 0.50 -14.92 20.03
CA LEU A 174 0.90 -14.03 18.94
C LEU A 174 1.24 -12.63 19.45
N PHE A 175 2.25 -12.08 18.83
CA PHE A 175 2.66 -10.70 19.03
C PHE A 175 1.60 -9.72 18.50
N SER A 176 1.31 -8.72 19.30
CA SER A 176 0.49 -7.57 18.91
C SER A 176 0.97 -6.32 19.65
N PHE A 177 0.62 -5.14 19.11
CA PHE A 177 0.93 -3.89 19.77
C PHE A 177 -0.18 -2.87 19.58
N LYS A 178 -0.12 -1.81 20.40
CA LYS A 178 -1.00 -0.63 20.33
C LYS A 178 -0.17 0.63 20.47
N ILE A 179 -0.56 1.66 19.74
CA ILE A 179 -0.09 3.03 19.95
C ILE A 179 -1.26 3.81 20.52
N LYS A 180 -1.04 4.44 21.67
CA LYS A 180 -2.07 5.23 22.38
C LYS A 180 -1.64 6.67 22.53
N ARG A 181 -2.59 7.58 22.45
CA ARG A 181 -2.44 8.98 22.88
C ARG A 181 -2.46 9.04 24.40
N ARG A 182 -1.47 9.68 25.03
CA ARG A 182 -1.33 9.67 26.51
C ARG A 182 -2.40 10.47 27.24
N ASN A 183 -2.79 11.63 26.71
CA ASN A 183 -3.75 12.52 27.40
C ASN A 183 -5.19 11.97 27.37
N THR A 184 -5.63 11.35 26.27
CA THR A 184 -7.00 10.87 26.08
C THR A 184 -7.15 9.37 26.24
N ASN A 185 -6.04 8.61 26.24
CA ASN A 185 -6.00 7.15 26.17
C ASN A 185 -6.61 6.55 24.89
N VAL A 186 -6.92 7.35 23.87
CA VAL A 186 -7.42 6.87 22.58
C VAL A 186 -6.33 6.01 21.92
N VAL A 187 -6.75 4.88 21.35
CA VAL A 187 -5.87 3.98 20.61
C VAL A 187 -5.80 4.44 19.16
N LEU A 188 -4.60 4.78 18.69
CA LEU A 188 -4.34 5.32 17.36
C LEU A 188 -4.06 4.22 16.32
N PHE A 189 -3.42 3.13 16.78
CA PHE A 189 -3.10 1.96 15.97
C PHE A 189 -3.17 0.70 16.85
N ASP A 190 -3.86 -0.35 16.41
CA ASP A 190 -4.11 -1.56 17.21
C ASP A 190 -4.05 -2.83 16.35
N THR A 191 -3.00 -3.62 16.53
CA THR A 191 -2.82 -4.89 15.81
C THR A 191 -3.37 -6.12 16.54
N SER A 192 -4.11 -5.93 17.63
CA SER A 192 -4.62 -7.06 18.45
C SER A 192 -5.63 -7.96 17.72
N ILE A 193 -6.15 -7.52 16.58
CA ILE A 193 -7.00 -8.37 15.72
C ILE A 193 -6.20 -9.48 15.01
N GLY A 194 -4.85 -9.34 14.93
CA GLY A 194 -4.00 -10.26 14.19
C GLY A 194 -3.80 -9.81 12.74
N GLY A 195 -3.53 -10.76 11.83
CA GLY A 195 -3.43 -10.49 10.40
C GLY A 195 -2.09 -9.96 9.93
N LEU A 196 -1.04 -10.06 10.74
CA LEU A 196 0.32 -9.77 10.28
C LEU A 196 0.84 -10.93 9.42
N VAL A 197 1.04 -10.67 8.13
CA VAL A 197 1.55 -11.63 7.14
C VAL A 197 2.74 -11.02 6.43
N LEU A 198 3.88 -11.69 6.44
CA LEU A 198 5.10 -11.22 5.78
C LEU A 198 5.70 -12.33 4.92
N ASN A 199 5.51 -12.19 3.61
CA ASN A 199 6.06 -13.07 2.59
C ASN A 199 6.87 -12.24 1.59
N ASN A 200 7.59 -12.85 0.67
CA ASN A 200 8.44 -12.11 -0.27
C ASN A 200 7.66 -11.05 -1.08
N GLN A 201 6.53 -11.44 -1.68
CA GLN A 201 5.69 -10.56 -2.50
C GLN A 201 4.27 -10.36 -1.93
N PHE A 202 4.09 -10.56 -0.62
CA PHE A 202 2.83 -10.28 0.05
C PHE A 202 3.08 -9.91 1.51
N LEU A 203 2.97 -8.63 1.82
CA LEU A 203 3.04 -8.12 3.17
C LEU A 203 1.68 -7.53 3.54
N GLN A 204 1.18 -7.89 4.71
CA GLN A 204 -0.12 -7.43 5.21
C GLN A 204 -0.01 -7.04 6.68
N ILE A 205 -0.69 -5.98 7.03
CA ILE A 205 -0.94 -5.59 8.42
C ILE A 205 -2.41 -5.16 8.58
N VAL A 206 -2.98 -5.47 9.73
CA VAL A 206 -4.35 -5.08 10.05
C VAL A 206 -4.36 -4.27 11.33
N THR A 207 -5.10 -3.18 11.33
CA THR A 207 -5.32 -2.35 12.53
C THR A 207 -6.82 -2.18 12.79
N ARG A 208 -7.22 -2.29 14.06
CA ARG A 208 -8.57 -1.87 14.48
C ARG A 208 -8.69 -0.36 14.40
N LEU A 209 -9.81 0.11 13.89
CA LEU A 209 -10.16 1.52 13.89
C LEU A 209 -11.02 1.83 15.10
N GLN A 210 -10.65 2.85 15.87
CA GLN A 210 -11.42 3.30 17.04
C GLN A 210 -12.49 4.34 16.66
N SER A 211 -12.47 4.80 15.40
CA SER A 211 -13.41 5.77 14.86
C SER A 211 -13.82 5.38 13.44
N SER A 212 -15.04 5.71 13.08
CA SER A 212 -15.53 5.59 11.71
C SER A 212 -15.16 6.79 10.82
N ASN A 213 -14.50 7.81 11.37
CA ASN A 213 -14.15 9.04 10.67
C ASN A 213 -12.77 8.94 10.06
N VAL A 214 -12.65 8.19 8.97
CA VAL A 214 -11.40 7.94 8.24
C VAL A 214 -11.43 8.67 6.90
N TYR A 215 -10.31 9.33 6.58
CA TYR A 215 -10.10 10.13 5.37
C TYR A 215 -8.73 9.83 4.76
N GLY A 216 -8.53 10.21 3.52
CA GLY A 216 -7.22 10.07 2.85
C GLY A 216 -7.15 8.83 1.98
N PHE A 217 -5.92 8.32 1.81
CA PHE A 217 -5.56 7.43 0.73
C PHE A 217 -5.89 8.00 -0.66
N GLY A 218 -5.22 7.55 -1.68
CA GLY A 218 -5.46 7.95 -3.07
C GLY A 218 -4.28 7.65 -3.98
N GLU A 219 -4.43 8.01 -5.25
CA GLU A 219 -5.65 8.59 -5.84
C GLU A 219 -6.65 7.51 -6.23
N ASN A 220 -7.84 7.62 -5.72
CA ASN A 220 -8.94 6.71 -6.04
C ASN A 220 -10.24 7.52 -6.21
N ASN A 221 -11.19 7.01 -7.00
CA ASN A 221 -12.55 7.53 -6.97
C ASN A 221 -13.27 7.06 -5.71
N HIS A 222 -13.84 8.03 -5.00
CA HIS A 222 -14.70 7.80 -3.84
C HIS A 222 -15.94 8.67 -3.93
N ASP A 223 -17.07 8.14 -3.49
CA ASP A 223 -18.33 8.90 -3.43
C ASP A 223 -18.29 10.02 -2.39
N SER A 224 -17.37 9.94 -1.43
CA SER A 224 -17.26 10.87 -0.31
C SER A 224 -15.81 10.98 0.15
N LEU A 225 -15.43 12.14 0.71
CA LEU A 225 -14.14 12.32 1.38
C LEU A 225 -13.97 11.41 2.61
N LYS A 226 -15.06 11.10 3.30
CA LYS A 226 -15.08 10.17 4.42
C LYS A 226 -15.31 8.75 3.89
N HIS A 227 -14.42 7.83 4.24
CA HIS A 227 -14.58 6.42 3.90
C HIS A 227 -15.77 5.78 4.61
N ASN A 228 -16.49 4.92 3.91
CA ASN A 228 -17.50 4.06 4.53
C ASN A 228 -16.82 2.80 5.10
N VAL A 229 -16.42 2.87 6.36
CA VAL A 229 -15.75 1.76 7.07
C VAL A 229 -16.73 0.66 7.54
N GLN A 230 -18.01 0.82 7.30
CA GLN A 230 -19.05 -0.16 7.61
C GLN A 230 -19.25 -1.18 6.48
N GLN A 231 -18.84 -0.82 5.28
CA GLN A 231 -18.90 -1.69 4.10
C GLN A 231 -17.52 -2.25 3.78
N ARG A 232 -17.51 -3.53 3.44
CA ARG A 232 -16.32 -4.18 2.91
C ARG A 232 -16.03 -3.65 1.52
N ASN A 233 -15.01 -2.81 1.42
CA ASN A 233 -14.51 -2.25 0.18
C ASN A 233 -12.99 -2.31 0.13
N SER A 234 -12.43 -2.36 -1.07
CA SER A 234 -10.98 -2.37 -1.29
C SER A 234 -10.61 -1.47 -2.46
N TRP A 235 -9.47 -0.81 -2.34
CA TRP A 235 -8.93 0.09 -3.36
C TRP A 235 -7.45 -0.18 -3.57
N GLY A 236 -7.02 -0.16 -4.83
CA GLY A 236 -5.61 -0.19 -5.19
C GLY A 236 -4.93 1.14 -4.95
N ILE A 237 -3.66 1.12 -4.65
CA ILE A 237 -2.77 2.29 -4.61
C ILE A 237 -1.52 1.94 -5.42
N PHE A 238 -1.49 2.39 -6.65
CA PHE A 238 -0.31 2.38 -7.52
C PHE A 238 -0.53 3.34 -8.67
N ASN A 239 0.53 3.96 -9.16
CA ASN A 239 0.43 4.91 -10.24
C ASN A 239 -0.05 4.22 -11.52
N ARG A 240 -1.15 4.69 -12.07
CA ARG A 240 -1.79 4.12 -13.25
C ARG A 240 -2.25 5.23 -14.19
N ASP A 241 -1.99 5.06 -15.48
CA ASP A 241 -2.56 5.92 -16.51
C ASP A 241 -4.05 5.59 -16.69
N GLN A 242 -4.86 6.25 -15.89
CA GLN A 242 -6.31 6.16 -15.95
C GLN A 242 -6.94 7.49 -15.56
N GLY A 243 -7.61 8.12 -16.51
CA GLY A 243 -8.38 9.33 -16.28
C GLY A 243 -9.55 9.13 -15.31
N THR A 244 -10.09 10.23 -14.83
CA THR A 244 -11.27 10.24 -13.97
C THR A 244 -12.50 9.81 -14.79
N HIS A 245 -12.80 8.54 -14.79
CA HIS A 245 -14.02 7.96 -15.32
C HIS A 245 -15.04 7.71 -14.22
N TRP A 246 -16.26 7.40 -14.62
CA TRP A 246 -17.41 7.16 -13.73
C TRP A 246 -17.35 5.81 -13.00
N ASP A 247 -16.28 5.05 -13.20
CA ASP A 247 -16.13 3.73 -12.59
C ASP A 247 -15.75 3.87 -11.11
N ASP A 248 -16.56 3.31 -10.24
CA ASP A 248 -16.31 3.23 -8.82
C ASP A 248 -14.98 2.50 -8.52
N ASN A 249 -14.27 2.98 -7.51
CA ASN A 249 -13.00 2.40 -7.03
C ASN A 249 -11.82 2.49 -8.03
N ALA A 250 -11.89 3.33 -9.06
CA ALA A 250 -10.79 3.48 -9.99
C ALA A 250 -9.53 4.02 -9.29
N ASN A 251 -8.40 3.41 -9.61
CA ASN A 251 -7.07 3.87 -9.19
C ASN A 251 -6.47 4.76 -10.28
N HIS A 252 -5.98 5.93 -9.90
CA HIS A 252 -5.54 6.97 -10.83
C HIS A 252 -4.02 7.13 -10.90
N TYR A 253 -3.57 8.33 -11.32
CA TYR A 253 -2.19 8.65 -11.61
C TYR A 253 -1.28 8.72 -10.39
N GLY A 254 -1.79 9.20 -9.24
CA GLY A 254 -1.01 9.37 -8.03
C GLY A 254 -1.17 8.23 -7.03
N SER A 255 -0.18 8.09 -6.15
CA SER A 255 -0.20 7.15 -5.03
C SER A 255 0.14 7.87 -3.74
N HIS A 256 -0.76 7.81 -2.76
CA HIS A 256 -0.58 8.47 -1.48
C HIS A 256 -1.06 7.57 -0.33
N PRO A 257 -0.19 6.71 0.21
CA PRO A 257 -0.52 5.76 1.28
C PRO A 257 -0.51 6.45 2.65
N PHE A 258 -1.30 7.51 2.78
CA PHE A 258 -1.47 8.32 3.97
C PHE A 258 -2.95 8.49 4.27
N TYR A 259 -3.33 8.27 5.53
CA TYR A 259 -4.71 8.47 5.97
C TYR A 259 -4.79 9.27 7.27
N LEU A 260 -5.93 9.89 7.48
CA LEU A 260 -6.30 10.66 8.65
C LEU A 260 -7.46 10.00 9.37
N VAL A 261 -7.45 10.06 10.69
CA VAL A 261 -8.57 9.61 11.52
C VAL A 261 -8.94 10.75 12.46
N MET A 262 -10.21 11.14 12.45
CA MET A 262 -10.77 11.99 13.50
C MET A 262 -11.22 11.07 14.65
N GLU A 263 -10.58 11.22 15.79
CA GLU A 263 -10.73 10.34 16.93
C GLU A 263 -12.10 10.54 17.60
N GLU A 264 -12.73 9.42 17.96
CA GLU A 264 -13.92 9.42 18.79
C GLU A 264 -13.51 9.22 20.23
N ASN A 265 -13.83 10.20 21.06
CA ASN A 265 -13.61 10.12 22.50
C ASN A 265 -14.95 10.33 23.21
N SER A 266 -15.38 9.35 23.98
CA SER A 266 -16.63 9.40 24.74
C SER A 266 -16.69 10.51 25.80
N ASN A 267 -15.53 11.08 26.18
CA ASN A 267 -15.41 12.05 27.25
C ASN A 267 -15.24 13.49 26.76
N GLU A 268 -14.87 13.69 25.49
CA GLU A 268 -14.62 15.00 24.90
C GLU A 268 -15.07 15.00 23.42
N PRO A 269 -15.95 15.92 23.01
CA PRO A 269 -16.36 16.04 21.61
C PRO A 269 -15.32 16.75 20.73
N SER A 270 -14.08 16.90 21.20
CA SER A 270 -13.08 17.80 20.60
C SER A 270 -12.46 17.30 19.30
N GLY A 271 -12.72 16.07 18.89
CA GLY A 271 -12.30 15.59 17.59
C GLY A 271 -10.79 15.74 17.32
N GLU A 272 -9.93 15.31 18.24
CA GLU A 272 -8.50 15.22 17.94
C GLU A 272 -8.27 14.35 16.70
N MET A 273 -7.25 14.66 15.92
CA MET A 273 -6.89 13.90 14.73
C MET A 273 -5.49 13.32 14.83
N HIS A 274 -5.31 12.19 14.18
CA HIS A 274 -3.99 11.66 13.88
C HIS A 274 -3.90 11.27 12.42
N GLY A 275 -2.68 11.15 11.92
CA GLY A 275 -2.38 10.66 10.59
C GLY A 275 -1.46 9.46 10.62
N VAL A 276 -1.52 8.61 9.61
CA VAL A 276 -0.65 7.45 9.46
C VAL A 276 -0.14 7.39 8.03
N LEU A 277 1.18 7.29 7.88
CA LEU A 277 1.86 7.08 6.61
C LEU A 277 2.42 5.67 6.56
N LEU A 278 2.18 4.93 5.48
CA LEU A 278 2.99 3.77 5.10
C LEU A 278 4.05 4.23 4.10
N LEU A 279 5.31 4.26 4.50
CA LEU A 279 6.43 4.58 3.62
C LEU A 279 6.81 3.35 2.78
N ASN A 280 6.12 3.16 1.69
CA ASN A 280 6.34 2.08 0.72
C ASN A 280 5.91 2.57 -0.66
N SER A 281 6.65 2.23 -1.71
CA SER A 281 6.38 2.63 -3.10
C SER A 281 6.04 1.46 -4.03
N ASN A 282 5.87 0.26 -3.49
CA ASN A 282 5.36 -0.86 -4.27
C ASN A 282 3.85 -0.73 -4.45
N ALA A 283 3.30 -1.41 -5.45
CA ALA A 283 1.86 -1.53 -5.58
C ALA A 283 1.25 -2.11 -4.30
N MET A 284 0.16 -1.54 -3.87
CA MET A 284 -0.52 -1.91 -2.63
C MET A 284 -2.02 -1.80 -2.78
N ASP A 285 -2.75 -2.33 -1.82
CA ASP A 285 -4.17 -2.09 -1.63
C ASP A 285 -4.48 -1.85 -0.15
N TYR A 286 -5.63 -1.25 0.09
CA TYR A 286 -6.22 -1.17 1.42
C TYR A 286 -7.70 -1.57 1.36
N SER A 287 -8.18 -2.16 2.45
CA SER A 287 -9.58 -2.55 2.59
C SER A 287 -10.11 -2.25 3.99
N PHE A 288 -11.40 -1.92 4.04
CA PHE A 288 -12.14 -1.84 5.29
C PHE A 288 -13.00 -3.08 5.44
N ASP A 289 -13.12 -3.56 6.67
CA ASP A 289 -14.01 -4.64 7.05
C ASP A 289 -15.05 -4.15 8.07
N SER A 290 -16.21 -4.80 8.14
CA SER A 290 -17.40 -4.41 8.91
C SER A 290 -17.22 -4.25 10.44
N HIS A 291 -16.09 -4.71 10.95
CA HIS A 291 -15.58 -4.31 12.27
C HIS A 291 -14.56 -3.25 12.02
N PRO A 292 -14.79 -2.02 12.41
CA PRO A 292 -13.96 -0.99 11.82
C PRO A 292 -12.49 -1.37 11.96
N SER A 293 -12.00 -2.07 10.95
CA SER A 293 -10.61 -2.45 10.78
C SER A 293 -10.15 -2.06 9.40
N LEU A 294 -8.89 -1.69 9.32
CA LEU A 294 -8.17 -1.34 8.10
C LEU A 294 -7.11 -2.40 7.86
N THR A 295 -7.20 -3.06 6.72
CA THR A 295 -6.17 -3.96 6.23
C THR A 295 -5.38 -3.25 5.13
N ILE A 296 -4.06 -3.24 5.23
CA ILE A 296 -3.16 -2.72 4.20
C ILE A 296 -2.28 -3.86 3.70
N ARG A 297 -2.13 -3.99 2.38
CA ARG A 297 -1.32 -5.00 1.71
C ARG A 297 -0.38 -4.35 0.71
N THR A 298 0.82 -4.91 0.57
CA THR A 298 1.78 -4.49 -0.46
C THR A 298 2.51 -5.69 -1.04
N ILE A 299 2.90 -5.60 -2.32
CA ILE A 299 3.56 -6.69 -3.03
C ILE A 299 5.08 -6.70 -2.85
N GLY A 300 5.64 -5.82 -2.03
CA GLY A 300 7.08 -5.79 -1.84
C GLY A 300 7.55 -4.78 -0.80
N GLY A 301 8.86 -4.62 -0.71
CA GLY A 301 9.48 -3.71 0.24
C GLY A 301 9.37 -4.18 1.69
N ILE A 302 9.10 -3.25 2.56
CA ILE A 302 8.97 -3.42 4.02
C ILE A 302 7.71 -2.70 4.52
N LEU A 303 7.28 -2.98 5.75
CA LEU A 303 6.19 -2.24 6.40
C LEU A 303 6.78 -1.17 7.32
N ASP A 304 6.91 0.04 6.81
CA ASP A 304 7.49 1.20 7.50
C ASP A 304 6.45 2.28 7.73
N PHE A 305 6.01 2.44 8.96
CA PHE A 305 4.90 3.31 9.32
C PHE A 305 5.33 4.47 10.21
N PHE A 306 4.71 5.62 9.96
CA PHE A 306 4.78 6.78 10.83
C PHE A 306 3.39 7.17 11.30
N VAL A 307 3.25 7.44 12.60
CA VAL A 307 2.00 7.96 13.20
C VAL A 307 2.26 9.38 13.69
N PHE A 308 1.41 10.31 13.22
CA PHE A 308 1.46 11.73 13.50
C PHE A 308 0.28 12.10 14.39
N LEU A 309 0.55 12.64 15.58
CA LEU A 309 -0.49 12.80 16.58
C LEU A 309 -1.34 14.07 16.45
N GLY A 310 -0.96 15.04 15.67
CA GLY A 310 -1.68 16.29 15.58
C GLY A 310 -1.60 17.12 16.89
N PRO A 311 -2.70 17.46 17.56
CA PRO A 311 -4.07 16.92 17.49
C PRO A 311 -5.02 17.55 16.47
N LYS A 312 -4.71 18.70 15.88
CA LYS A 312 -5.52 19.33 14.85
C LYS A 312 -5.10 18.81 13.46
N PRO A 313 -5.99 18.81 12.46
CA PRO A 313 -5.66 18.33 11.11
C PRO A 313 -4.46 19.10 10.51
N GLU A 314 -4.39 20.43 10.73
CA GLU A 314 -3.27 21.25 10.26
C GLU A 314 -1.94 20.79 10.87
N GLN A 315 -1.94 20.45 12.17
CA GLN A 315 -0.75 19.97 12.87
C GLN A 315 -0.32 18.59 12.40
N VAL A 316 -1.27 17.72 12.05
CA VAL A 316 -0.95 16.42 11.42
C VAL A 316 -0.20 16.66 10.11
N ILE A 317 -0.70 17.57 9.25
CA ILE A 317 -0.06 17.90 7.97
C ILE A 317 1.29 18.60 8.20
N GLU A 318 1.41 19.47 9.19
CA GLU A 318 2.68 20.09 9.59
C GLU A 318 3.72 19.04 10.00
N GLN A 319 3.34 18.08 10.82
CA GLN A 319 4.20 16.97 11.27
C GLN A 319 4.58 16.05 10.09
N TYR A 320 3.63 15.72 9.25
CA TYR A 320 3.86 14.90 8.06
C TYR A 320 4.85 15.59 7.09
N THR A 321 4.56 16.84 6.73
CA THR A 321 5.44 17.59 5.81
C THR A 321 6.74 18.06 6.47
N TRP A 322 6.84 18.07 7.80
CA TRP A 322 8.12 18.20 8.49
C TRP A 322 9.00 16.97 8.23
N LEU A 323 8.42 15.76 8.23
CA LEU A 323 9.15 14.52 8.02
C LEU A 323 9.64 14.38 6.58
N ILE A 324 8.72 14.54 5.59
CA ILE A 324 9.00 14.26 4.18
C ILE A 324 9.52 15.47 3.40
N GLY A 325 9.51 16.65 4.00
CA GLY A 325 9.81 17.93 3.36
C GLY A 325 8.56 18.72 2.97
N ARG A 326 8.73 20.05 2.93
CA ARG A 326 7.68 20.98 2.49
C ARG A 326 7.63 21.01 0.97
N SER A 327 6.43 21.17 0.42
CA SER A 327 6.28 21.46 -1.01
C SER A 327 6.97 22.76 -1.37
N MET A 328 7.64 22.79 -2.52
CA MET A 328 8.18 24.04 -3.06
C MET A 328 7.03 25.01 -3.39
N LEU A 329 7.30 26.31 -3.25
CA LEU A 329 6.38 27.31 -3.77
C LEU A 329 6.41 27.27 -5.31
N PRO A 330 5.28 26.98 -5.97
CA PRO A 330 5.24 26.94 -7.42
C PRO A 330 5.43 28.35 -8.01
N PRO A 331 5.98 28.47 -9.22
CA PRO A 331 6.07 29.76 -9.88
C PRO A 331 4.66 30.30 -10.17
N TYR A 332 4.48 31.62 -10.03
CA TYR A 332 3.16 32.25 -10.12
C TYR A 332 2.41 31.93 -11.42
N TRP A 333 3.11 31.89 -12.56
CA TRP A 333 2.52 31.57 -13.85
C TRP A 333 1.90 30.15 -13.92
N SER A 334 2.39 29.20 -13.12
CA SER A 334 1.84 27.83 -13.11
C SER A 334 0.48 27.73 -12.43
N LEU A 335 0.06 28.76 -11.70
CA LEU A 335 -1.26 28.88 -11.08
C LEU A 335 -2.31 29.50 -12.03
N GLY A 336 -1.86 29.98 -13.21
CA GLY A 336 -2.73 30.55 -14.21
C GLY A 336 -3.40 29.52 -15.12
N PHE A 337 -4.17 30.02 -16.10
CA PHE A 337 -4.85 29.14 -17.06
C PHE A 337 -3.85 28.52 -18.03
N GLN A 338 -3.87 27.20 -18.11
CA GLN A 338 -3.03 26.38 -18.97
C GLN A 338 -3.89 25.70 -20.03
N LEU A 339 -3.74 26.12 -21.27
CA LEU A 339 -4.49 25.59 -22.40
C LEU A 339 -3.84 24.31 -22.92
N SER A 340 -4.44 23.18 -22.61
CA SER A 340 -4.00 21.85 -23.03
C SER A 340 -5.12 21.10 -23.73
N ARG A 341 -4.80 20.43 -24.83
CA ARG A 341 -5.67 19.43 -25.45
C ARG A 341 -4.87 18.49 -26.35
N TRP A 342 -5.32 17.29 -26.47
CA TRP A 342 -5.00 16.36 -27.54
C TRP A 342 -5.73 16.78 -28.84
N GLU A 343 -5.23 16.39 -30.01
CA GLU A 343 -5.81 16.69 -31.34
C GLU A 343 -5.80 18.17 -31.75
N TYR A 344 -4.68 18.84 -31.56
CA TYR A 344 -4.47 20.11 -32.30
C TYR A 344 -4.25 19.88 -33.80
N SER A 345 -4.11 18.66 -34.26
CA SER A 345 -3.87 18.22 -35.63
C SER A 345 -2.67 18.83 -36.34
N ASN A 346 -2.35 20.09 -36.14
CA ASN A 346 -1.17 20.76 -36.68
C ASN A 346 -0.91 22.10 -35.97
N LEU A 347 0.26 22.70 -36.24
CA LEU A 347 0.68 23.99 -35.67
C LEU A 347 -0.28 25.14 -36.00
N THR A 348 -0.86 25.16 -37.20
CA THR A 348 -1.82 26.21 -37.61
C THR A 348 -3.09 26.16 -36.76
N HIS A 349 -3.58 24.98 -36.48
CA HIS A 349 -4.75 24.78 -35.60
C HIS A 349 -4.43 25.20 -34.15
N MET A 350 -3.28 24.81 -33.61
CA MET A 350 -2.83 25.26 -32.29
C MET A 350 -2.77 26.79 -32.20
N LYS A 351 -2.17 27.46 -33.17
CA LYS A 351 -2.07 28.94 -33.26
C LYS A 351 -3.47 29.58 -33.28
N MET A 352 -4.37 29.04 -34.09
CA MET A 352 -5.74 29.54 -34.21
C MET A 352 -6.48 29.45 -32.86
N ILE A 353 -6.41 28.32 -32.16
CA ILE A 353 -7.08 28.16 -30.88
C ILE A 353 -6.51 29.09 -29.82
N ASN A 354 -5.17 29.19 -29.71
CA ASN A 354 -4.50 30.14 -28.82
C ASN A 354 -4.98 31.58 -29.08
N GLN A 355 -4.90 32.02 -30.32
CA GLN A 355 -5.31 33.37 -30.73
C GLN A 355 -6.78 33.65 -30.43
N ARG A 356 -7.69 32.70 -30.71
CA ARG A 356 -9.11 32.83 -30.42
C ARG A 356 -9.39 33.05 -28.94
N ASN A 357 -8.79 32.28 -28.07
CA ASN A 357 -8.94 32.45 -26.61
C ASN A 357 -8.48 33.85 -26.17
N ARG A 358 -7.35 34.30 -26.64
CA ARG A 358 -6.79 35.62 -26.30
C ARG A 358 -7.62 36.78 -26.86
N GLN A 359 -8.13 36.65 -28.07
CA GLN A 359 -9.05 37.67 -28.67
C GLN A 359 -10.34 37.83 -27.88
N LEU A 360 -10.82 36.76 -27.24
CA LEU A 360 -12.00 36.78 -26.36
C LEU A 360 -11.68 37.30 -24.94
N GLY A 361 -10.42 37.72 -24.70
CA GLY A 361 -9.98 38.23 -23.38
C GLY A 361 -9.84 37.15 -22.32
N ILE A 362 -9.74 35.87 -22.71
CA ILE A 362 -9.48 34.79 -21.77
C ILE A 362 -8.00 34.86 -21.35
N PRO A 363 -7.71 35.05 -20.05
CA PRO A 363 -6.34 35.06 -19.55
C PRO A 363 -5.69 33.70 -19.83
N LEU A 364 -4.56 33.70 -20.49
CA LEU A 364 -3.83 32.51 -20.86
C LEU A 364 -2.35 32.66 -20.47
N ASP A 365 -1.87 31.78 -19.63
CA ASP A 365 -0.50 31.78 -19.13
C ASP A 365 0.38 30.75 -19.82
N VAL A 366 -0.20 29.59 -20.16
CA VAL A 366 0.58 28.45 -20.67
C VAL A 366 -0.12 27.81 -21.87
N GLN A 367 0.65 27.57 -22.94
CA GLN A 367 0.25 26.72 -24.06
C GLN A 367 0.93 25.36 -23.94
N HIS A 368 0.14 24.30 -23.91
CA HIS A 368 0.65 22.92 -23.99
C HIS A 368 0.69 22.42 -25.44
N ALA A 369 1.61 21.50 -25.71
CA ALA A 369 1.63 20.65 -26.89
C ALA A 369 1.56 19.20 -26.47
N ASP A 370 0.50 18.49 -26.91
CA ASP A 370 0.27 17.08 -26.65
C ASP A 370 1.02 16.20 -27.67
N ILE A 371 0.89 14.89 -27.61
CA ILE A 371 1.62 13.90 -28.43
C ILE A 371 1.60 14.17 -29.94
N ASP A 372 0.61 14.95 -30.40
CA ASP A 372 0.45 15.35 -31.82
C ASP A 372 1.68 16.04 -32.41
N TYR A 373 2.48 16.75 -31.58
CA TYR A 373 3.65 17.47 -32.08
C TYR A 373 4.81 16.54 -32.44
N MET A 374 4.79 15.30 -31.94
CA MET A 374 5.86 14.33 -32.10
C MET A 374 5.83 13.64 -33.47
N ASP A 375 6.98 13.25 -34.00
CA ASP A 375 7.05 12.34 -35.15
C ASP A 375 6.63 10.92 -34.71
N LYS A 376 5.47 10.48 -35.17
CA LYS A 376 4.89 9.16 -34.83
C LYS A 376 4.83 8.90 -33.34
N GLN A 377 4.48 9.93 -32.58
CA GLN A 377 4.33 9.88 -31.12
C GLN A 377 5.60 9.42 -30.35
N LYS A 378 6.79 9.66 -30.95
CA LYS A 378 8.07 9.38 -30.30
C LYS A 378 8.56 10.58 -29.53
N ASP A 379 8.89 10.41 -28.27
CA ASP A 379 9.48 11.44 -27.44
C ASP A 379 10.72 12.08 -28.08
N PHE A 380 11.04 13.32 -27.72
CA PHE A 380 12.20 14.05 -28.20
C PHE A 380 12.26 14.26 -29.73
N THR A 381 11.11 14.13 -30.41
CA THR A 381 10.96 14.38 -31.84
C THR A 381 9.95 15.49 -32.12
N VAL A 382 9.98 16.05 -33.31
CA VAL A 382 8.96 16.99 -33.80
C VAL A 382 8.55 16.58 -35.20
N ASP A 383 7.25 16.46 -35.44
CA ASP A 383 6.69 16.23 -36.78
C ASP A 383 7.00 17.42 -37.72
N GLN A 384 7.88 17.20 -38.68
CA GLN A 384 8.33 18.23 -39.59
C GLN A 384 7.34 18.57 -40.71
N VAL A 385 6.22 17.84 -40.78
CA VAL A 385 5.13 18.14 -41.74
C VAL A 385 4.06 18.99 -41.06
N ASN A 386 3.50 18.52 -39.96
CA ASN A 386 2.38 19.18 -39.32
C ASN A 386 2.79 20.24 -38.29
N TYR A 387 3.97 20.11 -37.67
CA TYR A 387 4.45 21.02 -36.63
C TYR A 387 5.74 21.74 -36.97
N ARG A 388 6.06 21.83 -38.26
CA ARG A 388 7.20 22.64 -38.73
C ARG A 388 7.04 24.08 -38.26
N GLY A 389 8.07 24.60 -37.56
CA GLY A 389 8.06 25.96 -36.99
C GLY A 389 7.49 26.03 -35.57
N LEU A 390 7.30 24.88 -34.88
CA LEU A 390 6.87 24.85 -33.49
C LEU A 390 7.82 25.58 -32.55
N LYS A 391 9.13 25.41 -32.75
CA LYS A 391 10.17 26.07 -31.97
C LYS A 391 10.06 27.59 -32.06
N GLU A 392 9.95 28.12 -33.26
CA GLU A 392 9.80 29.54 -33.52
C GLU A 392 8.52 30.10 -32.91
N TYR A 393 7.41 29.36 -33.01
CA TYR A 393 6.18 29.74 -32.39
C TYR A 393 6.27 29.78 -30.86
N PHE A 394 6.94 28.85 -30.25
CA PHE A 394 7.16 28.86 -28.81
C PHE A 394 7.99 30.03 -28.36
N GLN A 395 9.03 30.39 -29.16
CA GLN A 395 9.81 31.59 -28.90
C GLN A 395 8.97 32.88 -29.01
N GLU A 396 8.04 32.92 -29.98
CA GLU A 396 7.07 34.03 -30.11
C GLU A 396 6.16 34.13 -28.88
N LEU A 397 5.62 33.00 -28.41
CA LEU A 397 4.79 32.99 -27.20
C LEU A 397 5.58 33.45 -25.96
N HIS A 398 6.83 33.02 -25.79
CA HIS A 398 7.69 33.46 -24.71
C HIS A 398 7.95 34.98 -24.75
N GLN A 399 8.17 35.54 -25.92
CA GLN A 399 8.31 37.01 -26.07
C GLN A 399 7.04 37.76 -25.68
N GLN A 400 5.88 37.14 -25.82
CA GLN A 400 4.58 37.66 -25.41
C GLN A 400 4.24 37.40 -23.93
N GLY A 401 5.15 36.82 -23.17
CA GLY A 401 4.99 36.54 -21.75
C GLY A 401 4.32 35.22 -21.41
N LEU A 402 3.89 34.41 -22.41
CA LEU A 402 3.34 33.07 -22.18
C LEU A 402 4.46 32.06 -21.93
N ARG A 403 4.10 30.95 -21.28
CA ARG A 403 4.94 29.77 -21.14
C ARG A 403 4.45 28.67 -22.08
N THR A 404 5.33 27.71 -22.35
CA THR A 404 5.00 26.54 -23.16
C THR A 404 5.44 25.27 -22.43
N ILE A 405 4.62 24.24 -22.52
CA ILE A 405 4.92 22.91 -21.97
C ILE A 405 4.70 21.89 -23.07
N ILE A 406 5.61 20.98 -23.22
CA ILE A 406 5.47 19.80 -24.08
C ILE A 406 5.23 18.57 -23.21
N ILE A 407 4.42 17.64 -23.69
CA ILE A 407 4.30 16.33 -23.07
C ILE A 407 5.53 15.48 -23.40
N LEU A 408 5.93 14.64 -22.46
CA LEU A 408 6.85 13.52 -22.65
C LEU A 408 6.23 12.31 -21.99
N ASP A 409 6.20 11.21 -22.71
CA ASP A 409 5.68 9.94 -22.20
C ASP A 409 6.77 9.12 -21.51
N PRO A 410 6.43 8.17 -20.62
CA PRO A 410 7.43 7.36 -19.91
C PRO A 410 8.08 6.29 -20.78
N GLY A 411 7.63 6.12 -22.02
CA GLY A 411 8.00 5.00 -22.89
C GLY A 411 8.84 5.40 -24.08
N ILE A 412 10.11 4.98 -24.11
CA ILE A 412 11.03 5.18 -25.25
C ILE A 412 10.74 4.13 -26.32
N ALA A 413 10.36 4.58 -27.54
CA ALA A 413 10.01 3.68 -28.65
C ALA A 413 11.12 2.67 -28.96
N ASN A 414 10.77 1.39 -29.07
CA ASN A 414 11.71 0.32 -29.42
C ASN A 414 11.94 0.29 -30.93
N SER A 415 12.72 1.26 -31.45
CA SER A 415 13.02 1.43 -32.88
C SER A 415 14.51 1.61 -33.08
N ASP A 416 15.16 0.75 -33.86
CA ASP A 416 16.63 0.63 -33.96
C ASP A 416 17.34 1.92 -34.42
N SER A 417 16.68 2.81 -35.16
CA SER A 417 17.27 4.08 -35.63
C SER A 417 16.93 5.27 -34.74
N TYR A 418 16.35 5.03 -33.58
CA TYR A 418 15.88 6.05 -32.67
C TYR A 418 16.94 6.38 -31.62
N GLN A 419 17.52 7.57 -31.70
CA GLN A 419 18.69 7.95 -30.89
C GLN A 419 18.44 7.84 -29.39
N PRO A 420 17.29 8.28 -28.81
CA PRO A 420 17.03 8.10 -27.38
C PRO A 420 17.03 6.63 -26.92
N LEU A 421 16.64 5.70 -27.77
CA LEU A 421 16.74 4.27 -27.47
C LEU A 421 18.20 3.80 -27.42
N ILE A 422 19.00 4.24 -28.39
CA ILE A 422 20.42 3.88 -28.47
C ILE A 422 21.14 4.41 -27.23
N ASP A 423 21.00 5.70 -26.96
CA ASP A 423 21.62 6.35 -25.81
C ASP A 423 21.16 5.73 -24.47
N GLY A 424 19.86 5.39 -24.36
CA GLY A 424 19.31 4.74 -23.18
C GLY A 424 19.85 3.32 -22.94
N LYS A 425 20.10 2.56 -24.01
CA LYS A 425 20.75 1.24 -23.90
C LYS A 425 22.24 1.36 -23.56
N GLU A 426 22.95 2.30 -24.15
CA GLU A 426 24.38 2.54 -23.87
C GLU A 426 24.62 3.00 -22.44
N ASN A 427 23.72 3.81 -21.87
CA ASN A 427 23.79 4.30 -20.50
C ASN A 427 23.07 3.40 -19.47
N ASP A 428 22.52 2.27 -19.89
CA ASP A 428 21.85 1.29 -19.04
C ASP A 428 20.70 1.85 -18.17
N VAL A 429 19.90 2.75 -18.74
CA VAL A 429 18.85 3.46 -17.99
C VAL A 429 17.50 2.73 -17.91
N PHE A 430 17.31 1.63 -18.65
CA PHE A 430 16.02 0.95 -18.74
C PHE A 430 15.77 -0.03 -17.61
N ILE A 431 14.52 -0.10 -17.15
CA ILE A 431 14.07 -1.05 -16.13
C ILE A 431 14.27 -2.48 -16.62
N LYS A 432 14.84 -3.33 -15.78
CA LYS A 432 15.10 -4.75 -16.04
C LYS A 432 14.25 -5.66 -15.16
N TRP A 433 14.10 -6.90 -15.60
CA TRP A 433 13.61 -7.96 -14.77
C TRP A 433 14.56 -8.21 -13.58
N ASP A 434 14.11 -8.99 -12.61
CA ASP A 434 14.85 -9.36 -11.40
C ASP A 434 16.17 -10.09 -11.66
N ASP A 435 16.33 -10.67 -12.85
CA ASP A 435 17.59 -11.24 -13.33
C ASP A 435 18.68 -10.18 -13.64
N GLY A 436 18.32 -8.90 -13.66
CA GLY A 436 19.20 -7.78 -13.95
C GLY A 436 19.71 -7.72 -15.39
N GLN A 437 19.25 -8.60 -16.28
CA GLN A 437 19.73 -8.73 -17.66
C GLN A 437 18.70 -8.29 -18.68
N LYS A 438 17.49 -8.78 -18.56
CA LYS A 438 16.44 -8.58 -19.55
C LYS A 438 15.67 -7.29 -19.29
N ILE A 439 15.69 -6.35 -20.24
CA ILE A 439 14.91 -5.12 -20.18
C ILE A 439 13.40 -5.43 -20.28
N ILE A 440 12.62 -4.75 -19.45
CA ILE A 440 11.15 -4.84 -19.48
C ILE A 440 10.63 -4.05 -20.67
N LYS A 441 9.74 -4.69 -21.43
CA LYS A 441 9.03 -4.09 -22.55
C LYS A 441 7.58 -3.82 -22.17
N GLY A 442 7.03 -2.77 -22.74
CA GLY A 442 5.61 -2.45 -22.62
C GLY A 442 5.06 -1.83 -23.89
N VAL A 443 3.88 -1.27 -23.82
CA VAL A 443 3.19 -0.60 -24.94
C VAL A 443 2.78 0.80 -24.49
N CYS A 444 3.10 1.80 -25.32
CA CYS A 444 2.65 3.17 -25.18
C CYS A 444 2.23 3.70 -26.56
N TRP A 445 2.02 5.00 -26.71
CA TRP A 445 1.54 5.62 -27.96
C TRP A 445 2.33 5.25 -29.21
N PRO A 446 3.68 5.20 -29.24
CA PRO A 446 4.43 4.80 -30.42
C PRO A 446 4.43 3.29 -30.68
N GLY A 447 3.78 2.47 -29.88
CA GLY A 447 3.79 1.00 -29.94
C GLY A 447 4.64 0.36 -28.86
N GLU A 448 5.51 -0.60 -29.21
CA GLU A 448 6.41 -1.25 -28.23
C GLU A 448 7.45 -0.24 -27.74
N VAL A 449 7.59 -0.16 -26.40
CA VAL A 449 8.49 0.77 -25.72
C VAL A 449 9.32 0.10 -24.64
N LEU A 450 10.40 0.77 -24.23
CA LEU A 450 11.20 0.48 -23.04
C LEU A 450 11.03 1.64 -22.05
N PHE A 451 10.97 1.34 -20.75
CA PHE A 451 10.76 2.34 -19.71
C PHE A 451 12.06 2.69 -19.01
N PRO A 452 12.46 3.99 -18.97
CA PRO A 452 13.57 4.42 -18.13
C PRO A 452 13.27 4.23 -16.65
N GLY A 453 14.27 3.81 -15.86
CA GLY A 453 14.21 3.75 -14.40
C GLY A 453 14.58 5.08 -13.76
N PHE A 454 14.30 5.20 -12.47
CA PHE A 454 14.65 6.38 -11.65
C PHE A 454 15.98 6.23 -10.91
N ASN A 455 16.66 5.09 -11.04
CA ASN A 455 17.90 4.76 -10.30
C ASN A 455 19.11 4.88 -11.20
#